data_a285551e78815c61b311219bccf599fc
#
_entry.id   a285551e78815c61b311219bccf599fc
#
_cell.length_a   1.000
_cell.length_b   1.000
_cell.length_c   1.000
_cell.angle_alpha   90.00
_cell.angle_beta   90.00
_cell.angle_gamma   90.00
#
_symmetry.space_group_name_H-M   'P 1'
#
loop_
_entity.id
_entity.type
_entity.pdbx_description
1 polymer ?
#
loop_
_entity_poly.entity_id
_entity_poly.type
_entity_poly.pdbx_seq_one_letter_code
_entity_poly.pdbx_strand_id
1 'polypeptide(L)'
;RPLKEEGMSVKECKRFLTEQFLLIHQPHITLLGIGMGSPEMLTVQGKNSLDQADLLIGARRMVDSVRRPGQDAFIEYRSQEIKDYIDSHPEYNNIVIVLSGDVGFYSGAKKLLDVLQQNRLAQGTTQPEIQVQCGISSVVYFMSRIGLSWDDAKIVSAHGRGCNLISYIRNEKKVFAILGTSDGVAVLAKKLVEYGMGNVLLYVGENLSYDNEKIFVKKADELTEYTGDPLSVICAVNETCEKRLETHGIRDEEFIRGKAPMTKEEVRTVSLFKLRLTEDSI
;
A
#
# COMPACT_ATOMS: atom_id res chain seq x y z
N ARG A 1 6.81 -10.69 48.02
CA ARG A 1 5.76 -11.04 48.99
C ARG A 1 5.00 -12.23 48.45
N PRO A 2 4.74 -13.29 49.19
CA PRO A 2 3.98 -14.42 48.70
C PRO A 2 2.52 -14.00 48.52
N LEU A 3 2.02 -14.11 47.30
CA LEU A 3 0.67 -13.71 46.83
C LEU A 3 -0.51 -14.40 47.56
N LYS A 4 -0.22 -15.40 48.39
CA LYS A 4 -1.24 -16.12 49.18
C LYS A 4 -1.75 -15.40 50.42
N GLU A 5 -1.10 -14.32 50.86
CA GLU A 5 -1.51 -13.60 52.06
C GLU A 5 -2.61 -12.54 51.85
N GLU A 6 -2.97 -12.22 50.60
CA GLU A 6 -3.93 -11.15 50.27
C GLU A 6 -5.32 -11.63 49.80
N GLY A 7 -5.65 -12.91 49.90
CA GLY A 7 -7.00 -13.44 49.62
C GLY A 7 -7.40 -13.42 48.15
N MET A 8 -6.46 -13.27 47.21
CA MET A 8 -6.72 -13.30 45.80
C MET A 8 -7.05 -14.72 45.28
N SER A 9 -8.07 -14.83 44.45
CA SER A 9 -8.39 -16.08 43.76
C SER A 9 -7.29 -16.50 42.79
N VAL A 10 -7.21 -17.79 42.45
CA VAL A 10 -6.24 -18.31 41.48
C VAL A 10 -6.35 -17.58 40.12
N LYS A 11 -7.55 -17.15 39.75
CA LYS A 11 -7.83 -16.40 38.50
C LYS A 11 -7.28 -14.97 38.56
N GLU A 12 -7.42 -14.32 39.72
CA GLU A 12 -6.87 -12.98 39.99
C GLU A 12 -5.36 -13.01 40.10
N CYS A 13 -4.79 -14.04 40.73
CA CYS A 13 -3.34 -14.24 40.78
C CYS A 13 -2.74 -14.45 39.39
N LYS A 14 -3.38 -15.28 38.55
CA LYS A 14 -2.95 -15.46 37.16
C LYS A 14 -3.01 -14.15 36.37
N ARG A 15 -4.10 -13.40 36.49
CA ARG A 15 -4.25 -12.10 35.82
C ARG A 15 -3.17 -11.12 36.29
N PHE A 16 -2.96 -10.98 37.59
CA PHE A 16 -1.92 -10.11 38.17
C PHE A 16 -0.50 -10.49 37.71
N LEU A 17 -0.16 -11.79 37.71
CA LEU A 17 1.13 -12.26 37.21
C LEU A 17 1.31 -12.01 35.75
N THR A 18 0.26 -12.19 34.93
CA THR A 18 0.30 -11.88 33.48
C THR A 18 0.48 -10.38 33.28
N GLU A 19 -0.25 -9.53 33.99
CA GLU A 19 -0.11 -8.07 33.93
C GLU A 19 1.30 -7.61 34.34
N GLN A 20 1.86 -8.18 35.42
CA GLN A 20 3.24 -7.89 35.85
C GLN A 20 4.27 -8.40 34.84
N PHE A 21 4.07 -9.58 34.27
CA PHE A 21 4.95 -10.12 33.24
C PHE A 21 4.94 -9.25 32.00
N LEU A 22 3.76 -8.81 31.52
CA LEU A 22 3.60 -7.88 30.40
C LEU A 22 4.22 -6.50 30.65
N LEU A 23 4.28 -6.05 31.92
CA LEU A 23 4.95 -4.80 32.31
C LEU A 23 6.48 -4.90 32.23
N ILE A 24 7.03 -6.09 32.46
CA ILE A 24 8.48 -6.34 32.48
C ILE A 24 8.98 -6.84 31.12
N HIS A 25 8.17 -7.60 30.42
CA HIS A 25 8.54 -8.26 29.17
C HIS A 25 7.89 -7.57 27.97
N GLN A 26 8.68 -6.80 27.23
CA GLN A 26 8.22 -6.08 26.03
C GLN A 26 8.82 -6.78 24.80
N PRO A 27 8.02 -7.33 23.90
CA PRO A 27 8.55 -7.91 22.68
C PRO A 27 9.18 -6.84 21.80
N HIS A 28 10.27 -7.19 21.17
CA HIS A 28 10.82 -6.43 20.05
C HIS A 28 9.98 -6.72 18.80
N ILE A 29 9.31 -5.70 18.27
CA ILE A 29 8.44 -5.84 17.10
C ILE A 29 9.11 -5.20 15.90
N THR A 30 9.35 -5.97 14.84
CA THR A 30 9.84 -5.46 13.57
C THR A 30 8.75 -5.49 12.51
N LEU A 31 8.41 -4.32 11.94
CA LEU A 31 7.62 -4.25 10.71
C LEU A 31 8.59 -4.30 9.53
N LEU A 32 8.55 -5.38 8.77
CA LEU A 32 9.50 -5.65 7.71
C LEU A 32 8.85 -5.66 6.33
N GLY A 33 9.30 -4.77 5.43
CA GLY A 33 9.01 -4.87 4.01
C GLY A 33 9.86 -5.98 3.37
N ILE A 34 9.21 -6.99 2.78
CA ILE A 34 9.91 -8.15 2.22
C ILE A 34 10.01 -8.14 0.68
N GLY A 35 9.73 -6.99 0.05
CA GLY A 35 9.65 -6.93 -1.41
C GLY A 35 8.37 -7.59 -1.94
N MET A 36 8.38 -8.00 -3.21
CA MET A 36 7.20 -8.57 -3.85
C MET A 36 7.02 -10.07 -3.57
N GLY A 37 8.01 -10.75 -3.00
CA GLY A 37 7.89 -12.16 -2.59
C GLY A 37 9.12 -13.04 -2.90
N SER A 38 10.06 -12.60 -3.75
CA SER A 38 11.32 -13.32 -3.93
C SER A 38 12.26 -13.10 -2.74
N PRO A 39 12.83 -14.14 -2.15
CA PRO A 39 13.83 -14.03 -1.08
C PRO A 39 15.09 -13.23 -1.50
N GLU A 40 15.39 -13.15 -2.79
CA GLU A 40 16.50 -12.38 -3.34
C GLU A 40 16.28 -10.85 -3.22
N MET A 41 15.02 -10.44 -3.05
CA MET A 41 14.64 -9.04 -2.86
C MET A 41 14.69 -8.59 -1.39
N LEU A 42 15.06 -9.47 -0.48
CA LEU A 42 15.24 -9.11 0.92
C LEU A 42 16.50 -8.26 1.12
N THR A 43 16.40 -7.25 1.96
CA THR A 43 17.58 -6.56 2.47
C THR A 43 18.36 -7.48 3.41
N VAL A 44 19.68 -7.27 3.54
CA VAL A 44 20.49 -8.03 4.51
C VAL A 44 19.95 -7.85 5.93
N GLN A 45 19.53 -6.64 6.28
CA GLN A 45 18.92 -6.36 7.59
C GLN A 45 17.61 -7.15 7.78
N GLY A 46 16.75 -7.16 6.76
CA GLY A 46 15.49 -7.92 6.82
C GLY A 46 15.71 -9.41 6.97
N LYS A 47 16.69 -9.97 6.25
CA LYS A 47 17.07 -11.38 6.40
C LYS A 47 17.52 -11.70 7.84
N ASN A 48 18.37 -10.85 8.40
CA ASN A 48 18.84 -11.04 9.79
C ASN A 48 17.68 -10.99 10.78
N SER A 49 16.72 -10.09 10.63
CA SER A 49 15.53 -10.02 11.49
C SER A 49 14.65 -11.26 11.35
N LEU A 50 14.44 -11.77 10.13
CA LEU A 50 13.72 -13.03 9.90
C LEU A 50 14.43 -14.23 10.56
N ASP A 51 15.77 -14.23 10.52
CA ASP A 51 16.58 -15.29 11.12
C ASP A 51 16.50 -15.31 12.65
N GLN A 52 16.28 -14.18 13.29
CA GLN A 52 16.15 -14.01 14.73
C GLN A 52 14.71 -14.05 15.25
N ALA A 53 13.73 -14.10 14.35
CA ALA A 53 12.32 -14.05 14.73
C ALA A 53 11.86 -15.35 15.40
N ASP A 54 11.22 -15.22 16.57
CA ASP A 54 10.51 -16.29 17.25
C ASP A 54 9.15 -16.53 16.58
N LEU A 55 8.50 -15.44 16.14
CA LEU A 55 7.18 -15.46 15.52
C LEU A 55 7.16 -14.61 14.25
N LEU A 56 6.59 -15.16 13.17
CA LEU A 56 6.25 -14.40 11.96
C LEU A 56 4.76 -14.11 11.91
N ILE A 57 4.39 -12.87 11.58
CA ILE A 57 2.99 -12.48 11.38
C ILE A 57 2.84 -11.84 10.00
N GLY A 58 1.74 -12.12 9.31
CA GLY A 58 1.44 -11.48 8.03
C GLY A 58 0.43 -12.25 7.18
N ALA A 59 0.14 -11.71 6.00
CA ALA A 59 -0.68 -12.42 5.02
C ALA A 59 0.01 -13.72 4.59
N ARG A 60 -0.79 -14.77 4.35
CA ARG A 60 -0.29 -16.12 4.02
C ARG A 60 0.83 -16.10 2.98
N ARG A 61 0.59 -15.45 1.83
CA ARG A 61 1.58 -15.37 0.76
C ARG A 61 2.92 -14.77 1.19
N MET A 62 2.90 -13.78 2.09
CA MET A 62 4.11 -13.12 2.60
C MET A 62 4.85 -14.03 3.58
N VAL A 63 4.14 -14.62 4.53
CA VAL A 63 4.72 -15.54 5.50
C VAL A 63 5.31 -16.76 4.80
N ASP A 64 4.56 -17.37 3.88
CA ASP A 64 5.00 -18.59 3.18
C ASP A 64 6.27 -18.35 2.33
N SER A 65 6.49 -17.12 1.83
CA SER A 65 7.68 -16.78 1.02
C SER A 65 8.98 -16.65 1.83
N VAL A 66 8.90 -16.45 3.16
CA VAL A 66 10.09 -16.18 3.99
C VAL A 66 10.20 -17.06 5.22
N ARG A 67 9.16 -17.84 5.54
CA ARG A 67 9.12 -18.71 6.72
C ARG A 67 10.09 -19.88 6.60
N ARG A 68 10.84 -20.15 7.67
CA ARG A 68 11.69 -21.33 7.78
C ARG A 68 10.92 -22.53 8.34
N PRO A 69 11.34 -23.75 8.04
CA PRO A 69 10.77 -24.94 8.65
C PRO A 69 10.85 -24.89 10.18
N GLY A 70 9.73 -25.18 10.85
CA GLY A 70 9.65 -25.17 12.30
C GLY A 70 9.51 -23.79 12.98
N GLN A 71 9.51 -22.69 12.21
CA GLN A 71 9.29 -21.36 12.76
C GLN A 71 7.80 -21.10 13.03
N ASP A 72 7.45 -20.50 14.16
CA ASP A 72 6.08 -20.17 14.49
C ASP A 72 5.56 -19.05 13.59
N ALA A 73 4.28 -19.13 13.22
CA ALA A 73 3.66 -18.14 12.37
C ALA A 73 2.17 -17.94 12.67
N PHE A 74 1.74 -16.70 12.66
CA PHE A 74 0.34 -16.30 12.75
C PHE A 74 -0.09 -15.64 11.44
N ILE A 75 -0.99 -16.29 10.70
CA ILE A 75 -1.46 -15.81 9.40
C ILE A 75 -2.60 -14.83 9.62
N GLU A 76 -2.28 -13.54 9.62
CA GLU A 76 -3.24 -12.46 9.83
C GLU A 76 -2.72 -11.14 9.24
N TYR A 77 -3.63 -10.29 8.76
CA TYR A 77 -3.31 -8.96 8.20
C TYR A 77 -4.14 -7.83 8.84
N ARG A 78 -5.16 -8.18 9.64
CA ARG A 78 -6.00 -7.21 10.36
C ARG A 78 -5.25 -6.70 11.59
N SER A 79 -5.05 -5.38 11.67
CA SER A 79 -4.21 -4.75 12.68
C SER A 79 -4.64 -5.05 14.12
N GLN A 80 -5.95 -5.09 14.38
CA GLN A 80 -6.46 -5.36 15.74
C GLN A 80 -6.22 -6.82 16.16
N GLU A 81 -6.50 -7.76 15.28
CA GLU A 81 -6.28 -9.20 15.53
C GLU A 81 -4.79 -9.51 15.76
N ILE A 82 -3.90 -8.83 15.00
CA ILE A 82 -2.45 -8.95 15.21
C ILE A 82 -2.08 -8.46 16.62
N LYS A 83 -2.59 -7.30 17.01
CA LYS A 83 -2.33 -6.75 18.34
C LYS A 83 -2.82 -7.68 19.45
N ASP A 84 -4.06 -8.15 19.35
CA ASP A 84 -4.70 -9.02 20.35
C ASP A 84 -3.93 -10.35 20.48
N TYR A 85 -3.42 -10.87 19.35
CA TYR A 85 -2.59 -12.07 19.35
C TYR A 85 -1.26 -11.82 20.08
N ILE A 86 -0.55 -10.73 19.78
CA ILE A 86 0.71 -10.37 20.43
C ILE A 86 0.50 -10.19 21.95
N ASP A 87 -0.56 -9.51 22.35
CA ASP A 87 -0.86 -9.25 23.78
C ASP A 87 -1.23 -10.55 24.55
N SER A 88 -1.74 -11.56 23.84
CA SER A 88 -2.11 -12.87 24.45
C SER A 88 -1.00 -13.92 24.43
N HIS A 89 0.13 -13.65 23.74
CA HIS A 89 1.26 -14.59 23.60
C HIS A 89 2.59 -13.94 24.06
N PRO A 90 2.73 -13.69 25.37
CA PRO A 90 3.91 -13.01 25.91
C PRO A 90 5.20 -13.85 25.86
N GLU A 91 5.14 -15.09 25.43
CA GLU A 91 6.29 -15.99 25.24
C GLU A 91 7.21 -15.58 24.09
N TYR A 92 6.71 -14.81 23.12
CA TYR A 92 7.50 -14.36 21.98
C TYR A 92 8.25 -13.06 22.30
N ASN A 93 9.56 -13.05 22.06
CA ASN A 93 10.44 -11.91 22.30
C ASN A 93 10.73 -11.11 21.04
N ASN A 94 10.94 -11.80 19.90
CA ASN A 94 11.29 -11.21 18.62
C ASN A 94 10.19 -11.51 17.61
N ILE A 95 9.32 -10.55 17.40
CA ILE A 95 8.17 -10.69 16.50
C ILE A 95 8.46 -9.91 15.21
N VAL A 96 8.39 -10.58 14.06
CA VAL A 96 8.52 -9.93 12.76
C VAL A 96 7.18 -9.95 12.03
N ILE A 97 6.66 -8.76 11.71
CA ILE A 97 5.44 -8.60 10.93
C ILE A 97 5.84 -8.29 9.48
N VAL A 98 5.59 -9.25 8.60
CA VAL A 98 6.01 -9.17 7.19
C VAL A 98 4.95 -8.52 6.34
N LEU A 99 5.37 -7.54 5.53
CA LEU A 99 4.54 -6.72 4.67
C LEU A 99 5.04 -6.79 3.23
N SER A 100 4.11 -6.75 2.26
CA SER A 100 4.46 -6.77 0.85
C SER A 100 5.13 -5.46 0.42
N GLY A 101 6.17 -5.54 -0.40
CA GLY A 101 6.87 -4.40 -0.93
C GLY A 101 7.68 -3.66 0.13
N ASP A 102 7.53 -2.35 0.16
CA ASP A 102 8.07 -1.46 1.19
C ASP A 102 6.99 -1.11 2.23
N VAL A 103 7.40 -0.94 3.48
CA VAL A 103 6.51 -0.62 4.60
C VAL A 103 5.74 0.69 4.37
N GLY A 104 6.35 1.69 3.75
CA GLY A 104 5.75 2.99 3.45
C GLY A 104 4.89 3.03 2.18
N PHE A 105 4.87 1.94 1.38
CA PHE A 105 4.26 1.95 0.05
C PHE A 105 3.00 1.08 -0.04
N TYR A 106 1.84 1.65 0.29
CA TYR A 106 0.51 0.99 0.23
C TYR A 106 0.41 -0.36 0.99
N SER A 107 1.24 -0.57 2.01
CA SER A 107 1.36 -1.84 2.74
C SER A 107 0.36 -2.04 3.89
N GLY A 108 -0.37 -0.99 4.28
CA GLY A 108 -1.23 -1.02 5.48
C GLY A 108 -0.47 -0.81 6.80
N ALA A 109 0.84 -0.64 6.79
CA ALA A 109 1.67 -0.48 7.97
C ALA A 109 1.27 0.71 8.85
N LYS A 110 0.83 1.83 8.25
CA LYS A 110 0.38 3.01 9.01
C LYS A 110 -0.71 2.65 10.01
N LYS A 111 -1.78 1.97 9.55
CA LYS A 111 -2.88 1.54 10.43
C LYS A 111 -2.39 0.56 11.52
N LEU A 112 -1.47 -0.32 11.16
CA LEU A 112 -0.91 -1.28 12.12
C LEU A 112 -0.08 -0.57 13.20
N LEU A 113 0.78 0.37 12.80
CA LEU A 113 1.57 1.20 13.74
C LEU A 113 0.66 1.97 14.70
N ASP A 114 -0.39 2.61 14.17
CA ASP A 114 -1.36 3.34 14.99
C ASP A 114 -1.99 2.41 16.05
N VAL A 115 -2.41 1.20 15.67
CA VAL A 115 -3.01 0.22 16.58
C VAL A 115 -2.02 -0.30 17.61
N LEU A 116 -0.78 -0.59 17.22
CA LEU A 116 0.26 -1.08 18.13
C LEU A 116 0.68 -0.02 19.16
N GLN A 117 0.55 1.27 18.83
CA GLN A 117 0.95 2.40 19.69
C GLN A 117 -0.18 2.94 20.56
N GLN A 118 -1.45 2.92 20.10
CA GLN A 118 -2.57 3.66 20.72
C GLN A 118 -2.94 3.28 22.16
N ASN A 119 -2.83 2.02 22.58
CA ASN A 119 -3.34 1.59 23.89
C ASN A 119 -2.32 1.62 25.04
N ARG A 120 -1.07 1.94 24.78
CA ARG A 120 0.00 1.88 25.77
C ARG A 120 0.31 3.23 26.43
N LEU A 121 -0.01 4.33 25.76
CA LEU A 121 0.08 5.69 26.34
C LEU A 121 -0.93 5.90 27.48
N ALA A 122 -2.08 5.21 27.44
CA ALA A 122 -3.13 5.35 28.46
C ALA A 122 -2.85 4.57 29.76
N GLN A 123 -1.91 3.60 29.77
CA GLN A 123 -1.68 2.70 30.90
C GLN A 123 -0.35 2.96 31.63
N GLY A 124 0.43 3.96 31.22
CA GLY A 124 1.74 4.25 31.86
C GLY A 124 2.79 3.13 31.73
N THR A 125 2.56 2.18 30.81
CA THR A 125 3.49 1.09 30.50
C THR A 125 4.54 1.55 29.48
N THR A 126 5.76 1.01 29.57
CA THR A 126 6.80 1.22 28.56
C THR A 126 6.31 0.74 27.20
N GLN A 127 6.55 1.53 26.14
CA GLN A 127 6.17 1.13 24.77
C GLN A 127 7.07 -0.02 24.28
N PRO A 128 6.54 -0.98 23.48
CA PRO A 128 7.39 -1.97 22.83
C PRO A 128 8.34 -1.22 21.90
N GLU A 129 9.53 -1.72 21.78
CA GLU A 129 10.45 -1.24 20.76
C GLU A 129 9.94 -1.70 19.38
N ILE A 130 9.37 -0.75 18.62
CA ILE A 130 8.89 -1.02 17.27
C ILE A 130 9.93 -0.52 16.28
N GLN A 131 10.55 -1.44 15.58
CA GLN A 131 11.46 -1.16 14.49
C GLN A 131 10.73 -1.26 13.15
N VAL A 132 10.98 -0.32 12.23
CA VAL A 132 10.48 -0.35 10.87
C VAL A 132 11.64 -0.54 9.91
N GLN A 133 11.58 -1.58 9.10
CA GLN A 133 12.62 -1.89 8.11
C GLN A 133 12.04 -1.84 6.71
N CYS A 134 12.71 -1.10 5.83
CA CYS A 134 12.28 -0.94 4.44
C CYS A 134 12.42 -2.24 3.64
N GLY A 135 11.63 -2.36 2.59
CA GLY A 135 11.74 -3.37 1.55
C GLY A 135 11.77 -2.73 0.16
N ILE A 136 12.06 -3.51 -0.86
CA ILE A 136 12.00 -3.04 -2.25
C ILE A 136 10.55 -2.97 -2.69
N SER A 137 10.05 -1.75 -2.97
CA SER A 137 8.68 -1.57 -3.45
C SER A 137 8.53 -1.96 -4.93
N SER A 138 7.31 -2.30 -5.34
CA SER A 138 7.01 -2.64 -6.73
C SER A 138 7.34 -1.50 -7.71
N VAL A 139 7.19 -0.24 -7.30
CA VAL A 139 7.56 0.90 -8.16
C VAL A 139 9.06 0.93 -8.43
N VAL A 140 9.89 0.78 -7.40
CA VAL A 140 11.35 0.80 -7.55
C VAL A 140 11.83 -0.35 -8.44
N TYR A 141 11.34 -1.56 -8.15
CA TYR A 141 11.71 -2.76 -8.91
C TYR A 141 11.23 -2.65 -10.37
N PHE A 142 9.95 -2.40 -10.59
CA PHE A 142 9.37 -2.37 -11.92
C PHE A 142 9.99 -1.29 -12.81
N MET A 143 10.14 -0.08 -12.29
CA MET A 143 10.69 1.04 -13.06
C MET A 143 12.16 0.78 -13.44
N SER A 144 12.94 0.13 -12.56
CA SER A 144 14.31 -0.28 -12.90
C SER A 144 14.33 -1.34 -14.00
N ARG A 145 13.39 -2.29 -13.99
CA ARG A 145 13.28 -3.36 -15.02
C ARG A 145 12.92 -2.81 -16.40
N ILE A 146 12.15 -1.75 -16.47
CA ILE A 146 11.78 -1.11 -17.74
C ILE A 146 12.70 0.06 -18.13
N GLY A 147 13.72 0.35 -17.33
CA GLY A 147 14.71 1.38 -17.62
C GLY A 147 14.17 2.82 -17.55
N LEU A 148 13.13 3.06 -16.76
CA LEU A 148 12.54 4.39 -16.59
C LEU A 148 12.76 4.90 -15.16
N SER A 149 13.00 6.22 -15.05
CA SER A 149 13.00 6.91 -13.74
C SER A 149 11.59 6.99 -13.16
N TRP A 150 11.46 6.93 -11.85
CA TRP A 150 10.16 7.04 -11.15
C TRP A 150 10.01 8.33 -10.35
N ASP A 151 11.06 9.15 -10.24
CA ASP A 151 11.08 10.41 -9.50
C ASP A 151 10.11 11.48 -10.08
N ASP A 152 9.88 11.45 -11.39
CA ASP A 152 8.94 12.30 -12.13
C ASP A 152 7.60 11.61 -12.43
N ALA A 153 7.36 10.41 -11.88
CA ALA A 153 6.12 9.67 -12.12
C ALA A 153 5.04 10.02 -11.09
N LYS A 154 3.81 10.22 -11.54
CA LYS A 154 2.66 10.21 -10.64
C LYS A 154 2.41 8.78 -10.16
N ILE A 155 2.49 8.56 -8.85
CA ILE A 155 2.32 7.23 -8.25
C ILE A 155 0.93 7.15 -7.63
N VAL A 156 0.16 6.12 -8.00
CA VAL A 156 -1.20 5.89 -7.51
C VAL A 156 -1.46 4.41 -7.22
N SER A 157 -2.48 4.14 -6.42
CA SER A 157 -2.99 2.78 -6.23
C SER A 157 -4.47 2.73 -6.61
N ALA A 158 -4.78 1.91 -7.58
CA ALA A 158 -6.15 1.57 -7.96
C ALA A 158 -6.66 0.31 -7.22
N HIS A 159 -5.81 -0.32 -6.40
CA HIS A 159 -6.18 -1.48 -5.62
C HIS A 159 -7.06 -1.10 -4.43
N GLY A 160 -8.33 -1.52 -4.47
CA GLY A 160 -9.28 -1.33 -3.36
C GLY A 160 -9.70 0.13 -3.08
N ARG A 161 -9.39 1.08 -3.97
CA ARG A 161 -9.76 2.50 -3.84
C ARG A 161 -10.28 3.04 -5.17
N GLY A 162 -11.30 3.90 -5.09
CA GLY A 162 -11.72 4.69 -6.25
C GLY A 162 -10.58 5.64 -6.65
N CYS A 163 -10.04 5.47 -7.86
CA CYS A 163 -8.99 6.31 -8.40
C CYS A 163 -9.34 6.69 -9.84
N ASN A 164 -9.31 7.99 -10.15
CA ASN A 164 -9.50 8.46 -11.52
C ASN A 164 -8.18 8.39 -12.29
N LEU A 165 -7.76 7.14 -12.61
CA LEU A 165 -6.50 6.87 -13.30
C LEU A 165 -6.46 7.52 -14.69
N ILE A 166 -7.60 7.65 -15.37
CA ILE A 166 -7.72 8.29 -16.67
C ILE A 166 -7.31 9.78 -16.59
N SER A 167 -7.78 10.49 -15.56
CA SER A 167 -7.40 11.90 -15.36
C SER A 167 -5.91 12.05 -15.12
N TYR A 168 -5.30 11.17 -14.33
CA TYR A 168 -3.85 11.23 -14.12
C TYR A 168 -3.08 10.96 -15.43
N ILE A 169 -3.45 9.93 -16.19
CA ILE A 169 -2.77 9.61 -17.46
C ILE A 169 -2.96 10.71 -18.52
N ARG A 170 -4.09 11.42 -18.51
CA ARG A 170 -4.31 12.57 -19.39
C ARG A 170 -3.39 13.73 -19.09
N ASN A 171 -3.17 14.02 -17.80
CA ASN A 171 -2.50 15.23 -17.35
C ASN A 171 -1.01 15.04 -17.01
N GLU A 172 -0.54 13.81 -16.86
CA GLU A 172 0.84 13.50 -16.46
C GLU A 172 1.53 12.69 -17.55
N LYS A 173 2.79 13.03 -17.82
CA LYS A 173 3.60 12.29 -18.81
C LYS A 173 3.82 10.84 -18.42
N LYS A 174 3.94 10.56 -17.12
CA LYS A 174 4.27 9.25 -16.58
C LYS A 174 3.43 8.95 -15.35
N VAL A 175 2.70 7.84 -15.35
CA VAL A 175 1.85 7.41 -14.24
C VAL A 175 2.15 5.96 -13.90
N PHE A 176 2.63 5.71 -12.70
CA PHE A 176 2.72 4.36 -12.16
C PHE A 176 1.45 4.03 -11.38
N ALA A 177 0.87 2.84 -11.60
CA ALA A 177 -0.29 2.39 -10.85
C ALA A 177 -0.21 0.92 -10.44
N ILE A 178 -0.64 0.63 -9.20
CA ILE A 178 -0.91 -0.73 -8.74
C ILE A 178 -2.35 -1.06 -9.13
N LEU A 179 -2.53 -2.15 -9.88
CA LEU A 179 -3.83 -2.73 -10.21
C LEU A 179 -4.17 -3.84 -9.21
N GLY A 180 -5.36 -4.41 -9.24
CA GLY A 180 -5.75 -5.40 -8.23
C GLY A 180 -6.67 -6.49 -8.76
N THR A 181 -6.89 -6.52 -10.08
CA THR A 181 -7.77 -7.48 -10.74
C THR A 181 -7.13 -8.01 -12.02
N SER A 182 -7.46 -9.23 -12.41
CA SER A 182 -6.93 -9.87 -13.62
C SER A 182 -7.35 -9.16 -14.92
N ASP A 183 -8.44 -8.44 -14.91
CA ASP A 183 -8.94 -7.61 -16.01
C ASP A 183 -8.53 -6.14 -15.90
N GLY A 184 -7.79 -5.76 -14.87
CA GLY A 184 -7.45 -4.37 -14.56
C GLY A 184 -6.75 -3.65 -15.71
N VAL A 185 -5.85 -4.32 -16.42
CA VAL A 185 -5.16 -3.78 -17.60
C VAL A 185 -6.15 -3.54 -18.75
N ALA A 186 -7.02 -4.51 -19.06
CA ALA A 186 -8.00 -4.38 -20.14
C ALA A 186 -9.06 -3.31 -19.84
N VAL A 187 -9.54 -3.24 -18.59
CA VAL A 187 -10.49 -2.19 -18.16
C VAL A 187 -9.88 -0.80 -18.30
N LEU A 188 -8.62 -0.63 -17.92
CA LEU A 188 -7.89 0.63 -18.12
C LEU A 188 -7.74 0.94 -19.61
N ALA A 189 -7.30 -0.03 -20.39
CA ALA A 189 -7.07 0.09 -21.82
C ALA A 189 -8.37 0.51 -22.58
N LYS A 190 -9.50 -0.16 -22.29
CA LYS A 190 -10.83 0.20 -22.86
C LYS A 190 -11.19 1.65 -22.55
N LYS A 191 -11.02 2.08 -21.31
CA LYS A 191 -11.27 3.47 -20.93
C LYS A 191 -10.35 4.46 -21.63
N LEU A 192 -9.06 4.14 -21.75
CA LEU A 192 -8.12 5.00 -22.47
C LEU A 192 -8.53 5.16 -23.94
N VAL A 193 -8.94 4.08 -24.61
CA VAL A 193 -9.47 4.13 -25.99
C VAL A 193 -10.76 4.97 -26.07
N GLU A 194 -11.71 4.75 -25.15
CA GLU A 194 -12.96 5.53 -25.05
C GLU A 194 -12.71 7.04 -24.95
N TYR A 195 -11.67 7.44 -24.21
CA TYR A 195 -11.28 8.84 -24.03
C TYR A 195 -10.25 9.34 -25.06
N GLY A 196 -10.06 8.63 -26.20
CA GLY A 196 -9.17 9.04 -27.27
C GLY A 196 -7.67 8.90 -27.00
N MET A 197 -7.30 8.14 -25.97
CA MET A 197 -5.92 7.91 -25.53
C MET A 197 -5.42 6.49 -25.85
N GLY A 198 -5.91 5.88 -26.92
CA GLY A 198 -5.53 4.51 -27.31
C GLY A 198 -4.04 4.35 -27.68
N ASN A 199 -3.37 5.43 -28.03
CA ASN A 199 -1.94 5.47 -28.36
C ASN A 199 -1.00 5.54 -27.15
N VAL A 200 -1.52 5.68 -25.92
CA VAL A 200 -0.72 5.70 -24.70
C VAL A 200 0.03 4.37 -24.55
N LEU A 201 1.31 4.45 -24.25
CA LEU A 201 2.13 3.27 -24.00
C LEU A 201 1.88 2.78 -22.56
N LEU A 202 1.49 1.52 -22.43
CA LEU A 202 1.33 0.82 -21.17
C LEU A 202 2.46 -0.20 -21.02
N TYR A 203 3.40 0.09 -20.14
CA TYR A 203 4.31 -0.90 -19.61
C TYR A 203 3.56 -1.68 -18.54
N VAL A 204 3.51 -2.99 -18.65
CA VAL A 204 2.77 -3.88 -17.76
C VAL A 204 3.75 -4.79 -17.06
N GLY A 205 3.65 -4.93 -15.75
CA GLY A 205 4.39 -5.87 -14.94
C GLY A 205 3.45 -6.77 -14.15
N GLU A 206 3.61 -8.08 -14.30
CA GLU A 206 2.82 -9.10 -13.61
C GLU A 206 3.73 -10.01 -12.81
N ASN A 207 3.29 -10.40 -11.61
CA ASN A 207 4.01 -11.31 -10.72
C ASN A 207 5.47 -10.91 -10.52
N LEU A 208 5.72 -9.62 -10.29
CA LEU A 208 7.07 -9.07 -10.17
C LEU A 208 7.89 -9.84 -9.14
N SER A 209 9.11 -10.22 -9.52
CA SER A 209 10.06 -11.00 -8.75
C SER A 209 9.74 -12.49 -8.56
N TYR A 210 8.65 -13.00 -9.07
CA TYR A 210 8.35 -14.43 -9.07
C TYR A 210 8.85 -15.11 -10.33
N ASP A 211 8.95 -16.44 -10.33
CA ASP A 211 9.42 -17.24 -11.47
C ASP A 211 8.57 -17.05 -12.75
N ASN A 212 7.30 -16.69 -12.57
CA ASN A 212 6.36 -16.39 -13.64
C ASN A 212 6.22 -14.88 -13.94
N GLU A 213 7.23 -14.09 -13.59
CA GLU A 213 7.28 -12.66 -13.90
C GLU A 213 7.08 -12.40 -15.39
N LYS A 214 6.21 -11.45 -15.71
CA LYS A 214 6.05 -10.95 -17.08
C LYS A 214 6.17 -9.42 -17.08
N ILE A 215 7.02 -8.92 -17.99
CA ILE A 215 7.17 -7.48 -18.22
C ILE A 215 7.13 -7.24 -19.72
N PHE A 216 6.22 -6.38 -20.16
CA PHE A 216 6.08 -6.02 -21.58
C PHE A 216 5.54 -4.60 -21.75
N VAL A 217 5.58 -4.07 -22.99
CA VAL A 217 5.01 -2.78 -23.34
C VAL A 217 4.15 -2.93 -24.59
N LYS A 218 2.96 -2.30 -24.57
CA LYS A 218 2.04 -2.20 -25.70
C LYS A 218 1.26 -0.90 -25.64
N LYS A 219 0.65 -0.51 -26.75
CA LYS A 219 -0.33 0.57 -26.75
C LYS A 219 -1.63 0.15 -26.04
N ALA A 220 -2.35 1.12 -25.52
CA ALA A 220 -3.61 0.83 -24.83
C ALA A 220 -4.64 0.16 -25.76
N ASP A 221 -4.71 0.55 -27.05
CA ASP A 221 -5.63 -0.06 -28.00
C ASP A 221 -5.37 -1.55 -28.27
N GLU A 222 -4.14 -2.02 -28.09
CA GLU A 222 -3.74 -3.44 -28.22
C GLU A 222 -4.09 -4.30 -27.00
N LEU A 223 -4.51 -3.68 -25.89
CA LEU A 223 -4.71 -4.35 -24.59
C LEU A 223 -6.18 -4.42 -24.15
N THR A 224 -7.11 -4.00 -24.99
CA THR A 224 -8.54 -3.93 -24.65
C THR A 224 -9.17 -5.27 -24.26
N GLU A 225 -8.64 -6.38 -24.78
CA GLU A 225 -9.11 -7.75 -24.47
C GLU A 225 -8.06 -8.57 -23.71
N TYR A 226 -7.05 -7.90 -23.14
CA TYR A 226 -5.99 -8.58 -22.40
C TYR A 226 -6.50 -9.18 -21.09
N THR A 227 -6.18 -10.44 -20.85
CA THR A 227 -6.40 -11.10 -19.56
C THR A 227 -5.05 -11.37 -18.91
N GLY A 228 -4.81 -10.74 -17.79
CA GLY A 228 -3.55 -10.81 -17.07
C GLY A 228 -3.67 -11.44 -15.69
N ASP A 229 -2.69 -11.16 -14.86
CA ASP A 229 -2.63 -11.60 -13.47
C ASP A 229 -3.13 -10.50 -12.53
N PRO A 230 -3.84 -10.85 -11.42
CA PRO A 230 -4.28 -9.85 -10.44
C PRO A 230 -3.12 -9.16 -9.71
N LEU A 231 -1.93 -9.77 -9.66
CA LEU A 231 -0.72 -9.13 -9.13
C LEU A 231 -0.03 -8.30 -10.22
N SER A 232 -0.69 -7.23 -10.67
CA SER A 232 -0.20 -6.42 -11.77
C SER A 232 0.03 -4.97 -11.37
N VAL A 233 1.04 -4.37 -12.02
CA VAL A 233 1.33 -2.94 -12.01
C VAL A 233 1.44 -2.44 -13.43
N ILE A 234 1.22 -1.14 -13.62
CA ILE A 234 1.46 -0.49 -14.90
C ILE A 234 2.31 0.78 -14.73
N CYS A 235 3.04 1.13 -15.80
CA CYS A 235 3.51 2.47 -16.02
C CYS A 235 2.94 2.96 -17.36
N ALA A 236 2.03 3.92 -17.28
CA ALA A 236 1.50 4.58 -18.48
C ALA A 236 2.42 5.75 -18.85
N VAL A 237 2.84 5.81 -20.13
CA VAL A 237 3.62 6.91 -20.68
C VAL A 237 2.79 7.59 -21.76
N ASN A 238 2.41 8.84 -21.51
CA ASN A 238 1.62 9.68 -22.41
C ASN A 238 2.46 10.87 -22.89
N GLU A 239 3.03 10.76 -24.08
CA GLU A 239 3.82 11.84 -24.68
C GLU A 239 2.95 13.04 -25.11
N THR A 240 1.64 12.84 -25.20
CA THR A 240 0.65 13.87 -25.59
C THR A 240 -0.16 14.36 -24.39
N CYS A 241 0.39 14.23 -23.17
CA CYS A 241 -0.32 14.68 -21.96
C CYS A 241 -0.68 16.17 -22.06
N GLU A 242 -1.87 16.49 -21.57
CA GLU A 242 -2.36 17.86 -21.54
C GLU A 242 -1.55 18.64 -20.48
N LYS A 243 -1.05 19.82 -20.86
CA LYS A 243 -0.43 20.71 -19.88
C LYS A 243 -1.54 21.25 -18.96
N ARG A 244 -1.33 21.13 -17.66
CA ARG A 244 -2.23 21.79 -16.69
C ARG A 244 -2.18 23.29 -16.92
N LEU A 245 -3.35 23.90 -17.00
CA LEU A 245 -3.45 25.35 -17.00
C LEU A 245 -3.03 25.85 -15.61
N GLU A 246 -2.00 26.69 -15.55
CA GLU A 246 -1.54 27.32 -14.31
C GLU A 246 -2.41 28.51 -13.93
N THR A 247 -3.30 28.96 -14.85
CA THR A 247 -4.21 30.09 -14.66
C THR A 247 -5.62 29.61 -14.35
N HIS A 248 -6.32 30.36 -13.51
CA HIS A 248 -7.73 30.10 -13.22
C HIS A 248 -8.62 30.50 -14.40
N GLY A 249 -9.62 29.68 -14.70
CA GLY A 249 -10.63 29.91 -15.70
C GLY A 249 -10.61 28.87 -16.81
N ILE A 250 -11.77 28.26 -17.06
CA ILE A 250 -12.02 27.36 -18.17
C ILE A 250 -12.69 28.21 -19.27
N ARG A 251 -12.12 28.19 -20.47
CA ARG A 251 -12.64 28.97 -21.61
C ARG A 251 -13.99 28.46 -22.04
N ASP A 252 -14.74 29.34 -22.70
CA ASP A 252 -16.08 29.03 -23.19
C ASP A 252 -16.12 27.83 -24.14
N GLU A 253 -15.11 27.65 -24.99
CA GLU A 253 -15.00 26.56 -25.96
C GLU A 253 -14.68 25.18 -25.31
N GLU A 254 -14.22 25.17 -24.09
CA GLU A 254 -13.90 23.92 -23.34
C GLU A 254 -15.14 23.29 -22.68
N PHE A 255 -16.30 24.00 -22.71
CA PHE A 255 -17.55 23.48 -22.16
C PHE A 255 -18.41 22.82 -23.24
N ILE A 256 -19.02 21.70 -22.89
CA ILE A 256 -20.11 21.11 -23.68
C ILE A 256 -21.32 22.04 -23.56
N ARG A 257 -21.69 22.69 -24.65
CA ARG A 257 -22.80 23.67 -24.68
C ARG A 257 -24.11 23.03 -25.13
N GLY A 258 -25.18 23.29 -24.37
CA GLY A 258 -26.55 23.05 -24.81
C GLY A 258 -27.15 24.26 -25.51
N LYS A 259 -28.48 24.26 -25.67
CA LYS A 259 -29.24 25.40 -26.27
C LYS A 259 -29.42 26.58 -25.31
N ALA A 260 -29.19 26.36 -24.00
CA ALA A 260 -29.35 27.42 -23.01
C ALA A 260 -28.13 28.37 -23.00
N PRO A 261 -28.36 29.69 -22.80
CA PRO A 261 -27.26 30.64 -22.64
C PRO A 261 -26.37 30.24 -21.46
N MET A 262 -25.05 30.27 -21.65
CA MET A 262 -24.08 30.04 -20.61
C MET A 262 -23.72 31.36 -19.92
N THR A 263 -23.46 31.31 -18.62
CA THR A 263 -22.93 32.45 -17.85
C THR A 263 -21.61 32.93 -18.48
N LYS A 264 -21.43 34.24 -18.58
CA LYS A 264 -20.19 34.84 -19.12
C LYS A 264 -18.96 34.31 -18.41
N GLU A 265 -17.88 34.11 -19.16
CA GLU A 265 -16.64 33.49 -18.71
C GLU A 265 -16.09 34.12 -17.41
N GLU A 266 -16.05 35.45 -17.34
CA GLU A 266 -15.54 36.17 -16.17
C GLU A 266 -16.37 35.90 -14.91
N VAL A 267 -17.71 35.93 -15.04
CA VAL A 267 -18.63 35.66 -13.93
C VAL A 267 -18.52 34.21 -13.48
N ARG A 268 -18.42 33.29 -14.41
CA ARG A 268 -18.24 31.86 -14.16
C ARG A 268 -16.91 31.58 -13.43
N THR A 269 -15.81 32.18 -13.92
CA THR A 269 -14.49 32.06 -13.32
C THR A 269 -14.48 32.54 -11.86
N VAL A 270 -15.07 33.71 -11.59
CA VAL A 270 -15.17 34.24 -10.22
C VAL A 270 -16.05 33.34 -9.35
N SER A 271 -17.14 32.80 -9.88
CA SER A 271 -18.04 31.91 -9.16
C SER A 271 -17.35 30.59 -8.76
N LEU A 272 -16.66 29.96 -9.69
CA LEU A 272 -15.89 28.72 -9.45
C LEU A 272 -14.77 28.95 -8.42
N PHE A 273 -14.06 30.07 -8.51
CA PHE A 273 -13.04 30.45 -7.54
C PHE A 273 -13.63 30.62 -6.12
N LYS A 274 -14.81 31.24 -6.00
CA LYS A 274 -15.51 31.42 -4.72
C LYS A 274 -16.00 30.12 -4.10
N LEU A 275 -16.31 29.10 -4.90
CA LEU A 275 -16.74 27.78 -4.43
C LEU A 275 -15.61 27.00 -3.73
N ARG A 276 -14.33 27.35 -3.96
CA ARG A 276 -13.17 26.69 -3.34
C ARG A 276 -13.21 25.15 -3.50
N LEU A 277 -13.51 24.71 -4.71
CA LEU A 277 -13.61 23.28 -5.02
C LEU A 277 -12.30 22.52 -4.71
N THR A 278 -12.43 21.33 -4.14
CA THR A 278 -11.35 20.38 -3.87
C THR A 278 -11.52 19.14 -4.73
N GLU A 279 -10.55 18.24 -4.73
CA GLU A 279 -10.65 16.94 -5.45
C GLU A 279 -11.86 16.10 -5.01
N ASP A 280 -12.36 16.33 -3.79
CA ASP A 280 -13.48 15.60 -3.19
C ASP A 280 -14.82 16.36 -3.30
N SER A 281 -14.85 17.51 -3.99
CA SER A 281 -16.08 18.29 -4.16
C SER A 281 -17.06 17.58 -5.09
N ILE A 282 -18.33 17.44 -4.65
CA ILE A 282 -19.45 16.86 -5.39
C ILE A 282 -20.40 17.97 -5.81
#